data_9df96344e2c15b8147e5030497ea3331
#
_entry.id   9df96344e2c15b8147e5030497ea3331
#
_cell.length_a   1.000
_cell.length_b   1.000
_cell.length_c   1.000
_cell.angle_alpha   90.00
_cell.angle_beta   90.00
_cell.angle_gamma   90.00
#
_symmetry.space_group_name_H-M   'P 1'
#
loop_
_entity.id
_entity.type
_entity.pdbx_description
1 polymer ?
#
loop_
_entity_poly.entity_id
_entity_poly.type
_entity_poly.pdbx_seq_one_letter_code
_entity_poly.pdbx_strand_id
1 'polypeptide(L)'
;MAESGLIVFMRTVLDKPLHRALTIPLPYRKPDGTMGLIPAGFESDGSSVPWIFQGFFPRHRHPIAFFRHDWRCQMAKTPAERLFADQEFRKDVRRTSWWITAWAGYIGVRIGAWLGVGVYNY
;
A
#
# COMPACT_ATOMS: atom_id res chain seq x y z
N MET A 1 -19.85 -6.31 11.75
CA MET A 1 -20.15 -6.00 10.37
C MET A 1 -18.90 -5.54 9.65
N ALA A 2 -18.75 -5.93 8.40
CA ALA A 2 -17.53 -5.64 7.62
C ALA A 2 -17.24 -4.15 7.50
N GLU A 3 -18.28 -3.33 7.28
CA GLU A 3 -18.13 -1.88 7.16
C GLU A 3 -17.62 -1.26 8.46
N SER A 4 -18.07 -1.79 9.59
CA SER A 4 -17.64 -1.29 10.90
C SER A 4 -16.14 -1.50 11.10
N GLY A 5 -15.60 -2.65 10.67
CA GLY A 5 -14.18 -2.93 10.76
C GLY A 5 -13.34 -1.98 9.91
N LEU A 6 -13.77 -1.68 8.67
CA LEU A 6 -13.08 -0.72 7.82
C LEU A 6 -13.13 0.69 8.39
N ILE A 7 -14.28 1.13 8.89
CA ILE A 7 -14.45 2.46 9.47
C ILE A 7 -13.56 2.63 10.70
N VAL A 8 -13.39 1.55 11.49
CA VAL A 8 -12.56 1.59 12.69
C VAL A 8 -11.08 1.80 12.37
N PHE A 9 -10.54 1.16 11.34
CA PHE A 9 -9.10 1.27 11.08
C PHE A 9 -8.72 2.34 10.07
N MET A 10 -9.64 2.84 9.27
CA MET A 10 -9.35 3.94 8.34
C MET A 10 -10.53 4.90 8.22
N ARG A 11 -10.23 6.13 7.81
CA ARG A 11 -11.24 7.19 7.59
C ARG A 11 -10.92 7.95 6.32
N THR A 12 -11.93 8.63 5.78
CA THR A 12 -11.72 9.57 4.67
C THR A 12 -11.02 10.84 5.16
N VAL A 13 -10.36 11.52 4.24
CA VAL A 13 -9.71 12.81 4.51
C VAL A 13 -10.53 13.89 3.81
N LEU A 14 -11.01 14.90 4.56
CA LEU A 14 -12.03 15.84 4.09
C LEU A 14 -11.67 16.57 2.79
N ASP A 15 -10.45 17.09 2.70
CA ASP A 15 -10.03 17.90 1.54
C ASP A 15 -9.35 17.05 0.44
N LYS A 16 -9.31 15.72 0.61
CA LYS A 16 -8.60 14.82 -0.30
C LYS A 16 -9.42 13.55 -0.50
N PRO A 17 -10.42 13.57 -1.40
CA PRO A 17 -11.39 12.47 -1.51
C PRO A 17 -10.79 11.12 -1.86
N LEU A 18 -9.60 11.07 -2.46
CA LEU A 18 -8.92 9.82 -2.78
C LEU A 18 -8.03 9.32 -1.65
N HIS A 19 -7.80 10.12 -0.61
CA HIS A 19 -6.99 9.74 0.53
C HIS A 19 -7.81 9.03 1.58
N ARG A 20 -7.19 8.08 2.25
CA ARG A 20 -7.71 7.43 3.45
C ARG A 20 -6.64 7.52 4.53
N ALA A 21 -7.06 7.68 5.77
CA ALA A 21 -6.14 7.76 6.91
C ALA A 21 -6.42 6.63 7.89
N LEU A 22 -5.36 6.08 8.49
CA LEU A 22 -5.49 5.07 9.54
C LEU A 22 -6.07 5.71 10.80
N THR A 23 -6.97 4.99 11.46
CA THR A 23 -7.52 5.40 12.76
C THR A 23 -6.79 4.72 13.94
N ILE A 24 -6.10 3.62 13.65
CA ILE A 24 -5.30 2.88 14.64
C ILE A 24 -3.95 2.54 14.02
N PRO A 25 -2.91 2.27 14.82
CA PRO A 25 -1.64 1.80 14.28
C PRO A 25 -1.80 0.48 13.52
N LEU A 26 -1.05 0.30 12.46
CA LEU A 26 -1.08 -0.90 11.64
C LEU A 26 0.28 -1.58 11.65
N PRO A 27 0.38 -2.85 12.08
CA PRO A 27 1.66 -3.55 12.07
C PRO A 27 2.10 -3.87 10.63
N TYR A 28 3.41 -3.81 10.42
CA TYR A 28 4.01 -4.17 9.14
C TYR A 28 5.39 -4.78 9.34
N ARG A 29 5.84 -5.60 8.39
CA ARG A 29 7.18 -6.18 8.41
C ARG A 29 8.16 -5.25 7.73
N LYS A 30 9.28 -4.98 8.40
CA LYS A 30 10.39 -4.19 7.87
C LYS A 30 11.30 -5.04 6.98
N PRO A 31 12.14 -4.40 6.14
CA PRO A 31 13.10 -5.14 5.30
C PRO A 31 14.06 -6.05 6.07
N ASP A 32 14.37 -5.72 7.31
CA ASP A 32 15.24 -6.56 8.16
C ASP A 32 14.51 -7.73 8.82
N GLY A 33 13.22 -7.88 8.55
CA GLY A 33 12.41 -8.96 9.11
C GLY A 33 11.72 -8.64 10.44
N THR A 34 12.09 -7.54 11.09
CA THR A 34 11.44 -7.14 12.35
C THR A 34 10.10 -6.46 12.06
N MET A 35 9.25 -6.40 13.09
CA MET A 35 7.95 -5.75 12.97
C MET A 35 8.02 -4.29 13.43
N GLY A 36 7.27 -3.45 12.75
CA GLY A 36 7.07 -2.06 13.14
C GLY A 36 5.59 -1.71 13.11
N LEU A 37 5.27 -0.47 13.47
CA LEU A 37 3.90 0.04 13.46
C LEU A 37 3.81 1.27 12.57
N ILE A 38 2.85 1.26 11.65
CA ILE A 38 2.46 2.46 10.91
C ILE A 38 1.56 3.27 11.84
N PRO A 39 1.88 4.55 12.09
CA PRO A 39 1.11 5.31 13.08
C PRO A 39 -0.31 5.60 12.62
N ALA A 40 -1.23 5.73 13.58
CA ALA A 40 -2.55 6.27 13.30
C ALA A 40 -2.41 7.66 12.67
N GLY A 41 -3.30 7.98 11.75
CA GLY A 41 -3.23 9.25 11.01
C GLY A 41 -2.47 9.17 9.69
N PHE A 42 -1.69 8.12 9.44
CA PHE A 42 -1.01 7.96 8.17
C PHE A 42 -2.02 7.88 7.02
N GLU A 43 -1.77 8.63 5.94
CA GLU A 43 -2.65 8.73 4.79
C GLU A 43 -2.12 7.94 3.60
N SER A 44 -3.03 7.31 2.87
CA SER A 44 -2.73 6.62 1.62
C SER A 44 -3.80 6.96 0.59
N ASP A 45 -3.40 7.20 -0.64
CA ASP A 45 -4.31 7.41 -1.77
C ASP A 45 -4.27 6.26 -2.79
N GLY A 46 -3.44 5.25 -2.56
CA GLY A 46 -3.27 4.13 -3.47
C GLY A 46 -2.53 4.48 -4.77
N SER A 47 -1.83 5.61 -4.81
CA SER A 47 -1.20 6.13 -6.04
C SER A 47 0.07 5.40 -6.47
N SER A 48 0.56 4.45 -5.68
CA SER A 48 1.73 3.65 -6.05
C SER A 48 1.50 2.71 -7.22
N VAL A 49 0.25 2.47 -7.60
CA VAL A 49 -0.11 1.78 -8.85
C VAL A 49 -0.40 2.84 -9.89
N PRO A 50 0.29 2.85 -11.07
CA PRO A 50 0.02 3.82 -12.12
C PRO A 50 -1.45 3.82 -12.52
N TRP A 51 -1.97 5.00 -12.88
CA TRP A 51 -3.39 5.19 -13.19
C TRP A 51 -3.93 4.21 -14.26
N ILE A 52 -3.10 3.83 -15.22
CA ILE A 52 -3.48 2.91 -16.29
C ILE A 52 -3.89 1.53 -15.76
N PHE A 53 -3.38 1.14 -14.57
CA PHE A 53 -3.69 -0.15 -13.94
C PHE A 53 -4.82 -0.07 -12.94
N GLN A 54 -5.35 1.12 -12.63
CA GLN A 54 -6.40 1.29 -11.62
C GLN A 54 -7.72 0.60 -12.03
N GLY A 55 -7.94 0.40 -13.33
CA GLY A 55 -9.11 -0.33 -13.81
C GLY A 55 -9.17 -1.77 -13.34
N PHE A 56 -8.01 -2.46 -13.25
CA PHE A 56 -7.94 -3.82 -12.72
C PHE A 56 -7.71 -3.86 -11.22
N PHE A 57 -7.18 -2.78 -10.66
CA PHE A 57 -6.68 -2.76 -9.29
C PHE A 57 -7.07 -1.45 -8.63
N PRO A 58 -8.38 -1.28 -8.30
CA PRO A 58 -8.87 -0.05 -7.68
C PRO A 58 -8.13 0.27 -6.38
N ARG A 59 -7.77 1.54 -6.21
CA ARG A 59 -6.88 2.00 -5.13
C ARG A 59 -7.34 1.69 -3.71
N HIS A 60 -8.64 1.51 -3.48
CA HIS A 60 -9.17 1.25 -2.14
C HIS A 60 -9.74 -0.15 -1.97
N ARG A 61 -9.50 -1.05 -2.91
CA ARG A 61 -10.00 -2.41 -2.85
C ARG A 61 -9.22 -3.29 -1.86
N HIS A 62 -7.94 -3.01 -1.69
CA HIS A 62 -7.07 -3.75 -0.77
C HIS A 62 -6.40 -2.76 0.19
N PRO A 63 -7.18 -2.14 1.11
CA PRO A 63 -6.69 -0.98 1.86
C PRO A 63 -5.47 -1.29 2.74
N ILE A 64 -5.45 -2.44 3.42
CA ILE A 64 -4.31 -2.81 4.27
C ILE A 64 -3.03 -2.97 3.44
N ALA A 65 -3.14 -3.62 2.28
CA ALA A 65 -2.00 -3.80 1.38
C ALA A 65 -1.46 -2.44 0.92
N PHE A 66 -2.34 -1.50 0.56
CA PHE A 66 -1.93 -0.16 0.13
C PHE A 66 -1.33 0.67 1.26
N PHE A 67 -1.90 0.64 2.47
CA PHE A 67 -1.31 1.35 3.60
C PHE A 67 0.11 0.88 3.89
N ARG A 68 0.32 -0.43 3.93
CA ARG A 68 1.65 -1.00 4.15
C ARG A 68 2.61 -0.67 3.01
N HIS A 69 2.15 -0.78 1.76
CA HIS A 69 2.98 -0.48 0.60
C HIS A 69 3.41 0.99 0.59
N ASP A 70 2.47 1.91 0.76
CA ASP A 70 2.76 3.34 0.76
C ASP A 70 3.72 3.71 1.88
N TRP A 71 3.53 3.15 3.07
CA TRP A 71 4.45 3.38 4.18
C TRP A 71 5.85 2.87 3.88
N ARG A 72 5.96 1.63 3.38
CA ARG A 72 7.26 1.06 3.01
C ARG A 72 7.94 1.87 1.92
N CYS A 73 7.19 2.39 0.95
CA CYS A 73 7.74 3.26 -0.09
C CYS A 73 8.31 4.55 0.52
N GLN A 74 7.62 5.15 1.48
CA GLN A 74 8.12 6.34 2.15
C GLN A 74 9.36 6.07 2.99
N MET A 75 9.48 4.89 3.56
CA MET A 75 10.64 4.50 4.36
C MET A 75 11.80 3.97 3.52
N ALA A 76 11.55 3.57 2.28
CA ALA A 76 12.57 2.99 1.41
C ALA A 76 13.63 4.02 1.02
N LYS A 77 14.89 3.71 1.32
CA LYS A 77 16.04 4.57 1.02
C LYS A 77 16.90 4.01 -0.10
N THR A 78 16.57 2.83 -0.59
CA THR A 78 17.31 2.15 -1.65
C THR A 78 16.33 1.44 -2.59
N PRO A 79 16.73 1.18 -3.85
CA PRO A 79 15.91 0.37 -4.76
C PRO A 79 15.60 -1.04 -4.21
N ALA A 80 16.51 -1.62 -3.43
CA ALA A 80 16.28 -2.94 -2.82
C ALA A 80 15.15 -2.89 -1.79
N GLU A 81 15.06 -1.82 -1.00
CA GLU A 81 13.98 -1.64 -0.04
C GLU A 81 12.65 -1.39 -0.76
N ARG A 82 12.65 -0.69 -1.87
CA ARG A 82 11.46 -0.55 -2.70
C ARG A 82 11.02 -1.90 -3.29
N LEU A 83 11.96 -2.72 -3.75
CA LEU A 83 11.64 -4.07 -4.22
C LEU A 83 10.99 -4.89 -3.12
N PHE A 84 11.53 -4.82 -1.89
CA PHE A 84 10.93 -5.48 -0.74
C PHE A 84 9.48 -4.99 -0.52
N ALA A 85 9.25 -3.68 -0.59
CA ALA A 85 7.91 -3.12 -0.45
C ALA A 85 6.93 -3.71 -1.49
N ASP A 86 7.38 -3.83 -2.73
CA ASP A 86 6.55 -4.34 -3.82
C ASP A 86 6.27 -5.84 -3.65
N GLN A 87 7.26 -6.61 -3.20
CA GLN A 87 7.09 -8.05 -2.93
C GLN A 87 6.11 -8.29 -1.78
N GLU A 88 6.20 -7.48 -0.71
CA GLU A 88 5.26 -7.56 0.42
C GLU A 88 3.86 -7.12 0.02
N PHE A 89 3.74 -6.17 -0.90
CA PHE A 89 2.45 -5.77 -1.46
C PHE A 89 1.77 -6.97 -2.14
N ARG A 90 2.50 -7.71 -2.96
CA ARG A 90 1.98 -8.93 -3.60
C ARG A 90 1.48 -9.93 -2.57
N LYS A 91 2.26 -10.15 -1.50
CA LYS A 91 1.87 -11.08 -0.43
C LYS A 91 0.63 -10.61 0.30
N ASP A 92 0.53 -9.32 0.60
CA ASP A 92 -0.64 -8.75 1.28
C ASP A 92 -1.91 -8.86 0.43
N VAL A 93 -1.81 -8.58 -0.85
CA VAL A 93 -2.94 -8.72 -1.78
C VAL A 93 -3.35 -10.20 -1.88
N ARG A 94 -2.37 -11.12 -1.92
CA ARG A 94 -2.64 -12.56 -2.02
C ARG A 94 -3.44 -13.08 -0.84
N ARG A 95 -3.31 -12.49 0.33
CA ARG A 95 -4.06 -12.92 1.52
C ARG A 95 -5.57 -12.72 1.37
N THR A 96 -5.99 -11.77 0.55
CA THR A 96 -7.41 -11.41 0.39
C THR A 96 -7.90 -11.59 -1.04
N SER A 97 -7.06 -12.11 -1.94
CA SER A 97 -7.37 -12.19 -3.37
C SER A 97 -6.64 -13.35 -4.03
N TRP A 98 -6.95 -13.58 -5.31
CA TRP A 98 -6.34 -14.64 -6.10
C TRP A 98 -4.90 -14.29 -6.46
N TRP A 99 -4.10 -15.32 -6.77
CA TRP A 99 -2.70 -15.13 -7.18
C TRP A 99 -2.57 -14.27 -8.43
N ILE A 100 -3.55 -14.36 -9.37
CA ILE A 100 -3.55 -13.53 -10.58
C ILE A 100 -3.66 -12.05 -10.20
N THR A 101 -4.57 -11.69 -9.29
CA THR A 101 -4.73 -10.31 -8.80
C THR A 101 -3.47 -9.83 -8.10
N ALA A 102 -2.87 -10.69 -7.27
CA ALA A 102 -1.64 -10.36 -6.55
C ALA A 102 -0.49 -10.07 -7.52
N TRP A 103 -0.32 -10.89 -8.56
CA TRP A 103 0.71 -10.67 -9.56
C TRP A 103 0.43 -9.43 -10.42
N ALA A 104 -0.83 -9.16 -10.78
CA ALA A 104 -1.20 -7.95 -11.51
C ALA A 104 -0.84 -6.70 -10.70
N GLY A 105 -1.16 -6.68 -9.42
CA GLY A 105 -0.79 -5.60 -8.52
C GLY A 105 0.73 -5.44 -8.40
N TYR A 106 1.44 -6.55 -8.26
CA TYR A 106 2.91 -6.55 -8.19
C TYR A 106 3.54 -5.96 -9.45
N ILE A 107 3.10 -6.39 -10.63
CA ILE A 107 3.59 -5.86 -11.90
C ILE A 107 3.31 -4.35 -11.97
N GLY A 108 2.12 -3.92 -11.55
CA GLY A 108 1.76 -2.51 -11.54
C GLY A 108 2.69 -1.67 -10.66
N VAL A 109 2.98 -2.12 -9.43
CA VAL A 109 3.88 -1.36 -8.53
C VAL A 109 5.33 -1.42 -9.00
N ARG A 110 5.77 -2.50 -9.66
CA ARG A 110 7.11 -2.57 -10.25
C ARG A 110 7.28 -1.61 -11.42
N ILE A 111 6.27 -1.50 -12.27
CA ILE A 111 6.26 -0.49 -13.33
C ILE A 111 6.25 0.92 -12.70
N GLY A 112 5.47 1.11 -11.65
CA GLY A 112 5.45 2.37 -10.90
C GLY A 112 6.83 2.73 -10.37
N ALA A 113 7.55 1.77 -9.77
CA ALA A 113 8.91 1.99 -9.28
C ALA A 113 9.86 2.42 -10.40
N TRP A 114 9.76 1.75 -11.56
CA TRP A 114 10.57 2.06 -12.72
C TRP A 114 10.27 3.48 -13.25
N LEU A 115 9.01 3.92 -13.16
CA LEU A 115 8.60 5.26 -13.58
C LEU A 115 8.82 6.33 -12.48
N GLY A 116 9.30 5.95 -11.30
CA GLY A 116 9.51 6.88 -10.19
C GLY A 116 8.29 7.10 -9.31
N VAL A 117 7.21 6.36 -9.53
CA VAL A 117 5.98 6.48 -8.71
C VAL A 117 6.22 5.85 -7.34
N GLY A 118 5.98 6.61 -6.28
CA GLY A 118 6.24 6.14 -4.92
C GLY A 118 7.71 6.06 -4.56
N VAL A 119 8.57 6.78 -5.28
CA VAL A 119 10.00 6.86 -4.98
C VAL A 119 10.27 8.22 -4.36
N TYR A 120 10.72 8.23 -3.09
CA TYR A 120 10.84 9.47 -2.32
C TYR A 120 12.25 9.76 -1.82
N ASN A 121 13.07 8.72 -1.57
CA ASN A 121 14.32 8.86 -0.82
C ASN A 121 15.55 8.28 -1.52
N TYR A 122 15.43 8.00 -2.80
CA TYR A 122 16.58 7.52 -3.56
C TYR A 122 16.50 7.87 -5.02
#